data_74bdda1eef1f607faef66f3d533c5f52
#
_entry.id   74bdda1eef1f607faef66f3d533c5f52
#
_cell.length_a   1.000
_cell.length_b   1.000
_cell.length_c   1.000
_cell.angle_alpha   90.00
_cell.angle_beta   90.00
_cell.angle_gamma   90.00
#
_symmetry.space_group_name_H-M   'P 1'
#
loop_
_entity.id
_entity.type
_entity.pdbx_description
1 polymer ?
#
loop_
_entity_poly.entity_id
_entity_poly.type
_entity_poly.pdbx_seq_one_letter_code
_entity_poly.pdbx_strand_id
1 'polypeptide(L)'
;MPQITAIKPQEKRKNRFNVYLDGQFALAISSELLVKEGLKVGQELSPKKREELVTKDRLGRAQEQIYRFLSYRPRSEKEICDYLGKKELRDEEKKKIIGRLKEEKLIDDLEFARWFLEQRQTFRPKGSYALRQE
;
A
#
# COMPACT_ATOMS: atom_id res chain seq x y z
N MET A 1 25.45 -5.12 -17.88
CA MET A 1 24.31 -4.81 -16.98
C MET A 1 24.75 -4.86 -15.53
N PRO A 2 24.17 -4.04 -14.66
CA PRO A 2 24.52 -4.09 -13.24
C PRO A 2 24.19 -5.44 -12.63
N GLN A 3 25.02 -5.88 -11.71
CA GLN A 3 24.82 -7.14 -11.00
C GLN A 3 24.47 -6.87 -9.54
N ILE A 4 23.63 -7.72 -8.97
CA ILE A 4 23.33 -7.67 -7.55
C ILE A 4 24.54 -8.14 -6.77
N THR A 5 25.15 -7.23 -6.00
CA THR A 5 26.35 -7.54 -5.22
C THR A 5 26.04 -7.87 -3.78
N ALA A 6 24.93 -7.38 -3.24
CA ALA A 6 24.53 -7.67 -1.87
C ALA A 6 23.03 -7.48 -1.71
N ILE A 7 22.42 -8.26 -0.82
CA ILE A 7 21.04 -8.13 -0.39
C ILE A 7 21.09 -8.16 1.14
N LYS A 8 20.75 -7.02 1.78
CA LYS A 8 20.88 -6.89 3.24
C LYS A 8 19.55 -6.50 3.87
N PRO A 9 19.16 -7.12 4.99
CA PRO A 9 17.95 -6.71 5.69
C PRO A 9 18.10 -5.32 6.28
N GLN A 10 17.01 -4.57 6.34
CA GLN A 10 17.00 -3.27 6.99
C GLN A 10 16.93 -3.46 8.51
N GLU A 11 17.71 -2.65 9.24
CA GLU A 11 17.77 -2.77 10.69
C GLU A 11 16.45 -2.46 11.39
N LYS A 12 15.73 -1.43 10.91
CA LYS A 12 14.51 -0.96 11.55
C LYS A 12 13.23 -1.62 11.03
N ARG A 13 13.28 -2.30 9.88
CA ARG A 13 12.11 -2.91 9.25
C ARG A 13 12.41 -4.35 8.88
N LYS A 14 11.84 -5.28 9.61
CA LYS A 14 12.14 -6.71 9.48
C LYS A 14 11.77 -7.32 8.13
N ASN A 15 10.81 -6.72 7.44
CA ASN A 15 10.28 -7.29 6.20
C ASN A 15 10.76 -6.55 4.95
N ARG A 16 11.87 -5.84 5.07
CA ARG A 16 12.41 -5.09 3.93
C ARG A 16 13.90 -5.36 3.78
N PHE A 17 14.34 -5.37 2.53
CA PHE A 17 15.72 -5.63 2.17
C PHE A 17 16.25 -4.55 1.26
N ASN A 18 17.51 -4.19 1.47
CA ASN A 18 18.25 -3.29 0.59
C ASN A 18 18.99 -4.12 -0.44
N VAL A 19 18.81 -3.77 -1.71
CA VAL A 19 19.50 -4.43 -2.82
C VAL A 19 20.59 -3.50 -3.32
N TYR A 20 21.80 -4.03 -3.42
CA TYR A 20 22.98 -3.29 -3.89
C TYR A 20 23.35 -3.78 -5.29
N LEU A 21 23.57 -2.85 -6.19
CA LEU A 21 24.03 -3.13 -7.55
C LEU A 21 25.42 -2.54 -7.71
N ASP A 22 26.36 -3.38 -8.14
CA ASP A 22 27.76 -2.98 -8.35
C ASP A 22 28.35 -2.25 -7.14
N GLY A 23 28.02 -2.73 -5.94
CA GLY A 23 28.54 -2.21 -4.69
C GLY A 23 27.83 -0.97 -4.15
N GLN A 24 26.81 -0.47 -4.85
CA GLN A 24 26.08 0.72 -4.43
C GLN A 24 24.61 0.41 -4.17
N PHE A 25 24.03 1.09 -3.18
CA PHE A 25 22.60 0.95 -2.90
C PHE A 25 21.79 1.33 -4.14
N ALA A 26 20.84 0.48 -4.51
CA ALA A 26 20.01 0.68 -5.69
C ALA A 26 18.52 0.78 -5.36
N LEU A 27 18.00 -0.15 -4.57
CA LEU A 27 16.57 -0.15 -4.24
C LEU A 27 16.32 -0.91 -2.95
N ALA A 28 15.18 -0.62 -2.35
CA ALA A 28 14.67 -1.35 -1.19
C ALA A 28 13.34 -2.00 -1.58
N ILE A 29 13.17 -3.27 -1.23
CA ILE A 29 11.96 -4.03 -1.55
C ILE A 29 11.52 -4.87 -0.36
N SER A 30 10.27 -5.30 -0.38
CA SER A 30 9.74 -6.18 0.64
C SER A 30 10.32 -7.59 0.52
N SER A 31 10.34 -8.33 1.63
CA SER A 31 10.79 -9.72 1.63
C SER A 31 9.91 -10.59 0.71
N GLU A 32 8.61 -10.32 0.67
CA GLU A 32 7.69 -11.04 -0.20
C GLU A 32 8.05 -10.88 -1.67
N LEU A 33 8.34 -9.64 -2.08
CA LEU A 33 8.72 -9.36 -3.47
C LEU A 33 10.07 -9.96 -3.79
N LEU A 34 11.01 -9.92 -2.85
CA LEU A 34 12.33 -10.53 -3.00
C LEU A 34 12.22 -12.01 -3.33
N VAL A 35 11.41 -12.73 -2.56
CA VAL A 35 11.18 -14.16 -2.75
C VAL A 35 10.42 -14.44 -4.05
N LYS A 36 9.36 -13.68 -4.28
CA LYS A 36 8.51 -13.86 -5.46
C LYS A 36 9.28 -13.67 -6.77
N GLU A 37 10.14 -12.67 -6.81
CA GLU A 37 10.95 -12.38 -8.00
C GLU A 37 12.23 -13.20 -8.04
N GLY A 38 12.54 -13.94 -6.98
CA GLY A 38 13.69 -14.83 -6.94
C GLY A 38 15.03 -14.12 -7.08
N LEU A 39 15.16 -12.95 -6.46
CA LEU A 39 16.40 -12.16 -6.56
C LEU A 39 17.53 -12.82 -5.77
N LYS A 40 18.71 -12.88 -6.37
CA LYS A 40 19.90 -13.49 -5.76
C LYS A 40 21.13 -12.66 -6.06
N VAL A 41 22.11 -12.75 -5.14
CA VAL A 41 23.42 -12.15 -5.37
C VAL A 41 24.07 -12.79 -6.60
N GLY A 42 24.66 -11.96 -7.44
CA GLY A 42 25.26 -12.40 -8.70
C GLY A 42 24.36 -12.29 -9.92
N GLN A 43 23.08 -12.06 -9.71
CA GLN A 43 22.10 -11.91 -10.79
C GLN A 43 22.25 -10.55 -11.45
N GLU A 44 22.13 -10.51 -12.77
CA GLU A 44 22.07 -9.24 -13.50
C GLU A 44 20.69 -8.62 -13.39
N LEU A 45 20.65 -7.31 -13.23
CA LEU A 45 19.40 -6.57 -13.12
C LEU A 45 19.41 -5.39 -14.08
N SER A 46 18.57 -5.46 -15.12
CA SER A 46 18.46 -4.37 -16.09
C SER A 46 17.79 -3.15 -15.46
N PRO A 47 18.06 -1.94 -15.98
CA PRO A 47 17.36 -0.73 -15.50
C PRO A 47 15.85 -0.84 -15.61
N LYS A 48 15.34 -1.48 -16.67
CA LYS A 48 13.91 -1.69 -16.85
C LYS A 48 13.34 -2.59 -15.76
N LYS A 49 14.02 -3.70 -15.45
CA LYS A 49 13.58 -4.62 -14.39
C LYS A 49 13.66 -3.95 -13.02
N ARG A 50 14.67 -3.13 -12.81
CA ARG A 50 14.80 -2.35 -11.58
C ARG A 50 13.60 -1.42 -11.38
N GLU A 51 13.17 -0.71 -12.42
CA GLU A 51 11.99 0.15 -12.36
C GLU A 51 10.73 -0.65 -12.08
N GLU A 52 10.57 -1.82 -12.71
CA GLU A 52 9.44 -2.71 -12.46
C GLU A 52 9.37 -3.13 -11.00
N LEU A 53 10.51 -3.46 -10.42
CA LEU A 53 10.59 -3.86 -9.01
C LEU A 53 10.22 -2.71 -8.07
N VAL A 54 10.72 -1.51 -8.35
CA VAL A 54 10.39 -0.32 -7.55
C VAL A 54 8.89 -0.03 -7.62
N THR A 55 8.31 -0.13 -8.81
CA THR A 55 6.87 0.10 -9.02
C THR A 55 6.03 -0.95 -8.28
N LYS A 56 6.39 -2.22 -8.40
CA LYS A 56 5.69 -3.31 -7.71
C LYS A 56 5.76 -3.15 -6.20
N ASP A 57 6.93 -2.76 -5.69
CA ASP A 57 7.11 -2.55 -4.25
C ASP A 57 6.25 -1.40 -3.74
N ARG A 58 6.21 -0.29 -4.47
CA ARG A 58 5.40 0.87 -4.12
C ARG A 58 3.92 0.51 -4.11
N LEU A 59 3.47 -0.23 -5.12
CA LEU A 59 2.08 -0.68 -5.21
C LEU A 59 1.74 -1.63 -4.05
N GLY A 60 2.63 -2.57 -3.73
CA GLY A 60 2.44 -3.49 -2.61
C GLY A 60 2.35 -2.77 -1.27
N ARG A 61 3.19 -1.76 -1.05
CA ARG A 61 3.12 -0.95 0.17
C ARG A 61 1.81 -0.17 0.27
N ALA A 62 1.36 0.39 -0.84
CA ALA A 62 0.09 1.12 -0.87
C ALA A 62 -1.08 0.18 -0.54
N GLN A 63 -1.07 -1.04 -1.08
CA GLN A 63 -2.09 -2.03 -0.78
C GLN A 63 -2.10 -2.42 0.70
N GLU A 64 -0.93 -2.66 1.29
CA GLU A 64 -0.84 -2.96 2.73
C GLU A 64 -1.37 -1.81 3.57
N GLN A 65 -1.01 -0.59 3.22
CA GLN A 65 -1.46 0.59 3.94
C GLN A 65 -2.98 0.77 3.84
N ILE A 66 -3.57 0.51 2.66
CA ILE A 66 -5.01 0.65 2.49
C ILE A 66 -5.77 -0.44 3.25
N TYR A 67 -5.27 -1.68 3.30
CA TYR A 67 -5.87 -2.72 4.12
C TYR A 67 -5.82 -2.37 5.60
N ARG A 68 -4.73 -1.83 6.06
CA ARG A 68 -4.59 -1.36 7.44
C ARG A 68 -5.57 -0.23 7.74
N PHE A 69 -5.69 0.71 6.81
CA PHE A 69 -6.64 1.83 6.91
C PHE A 69 -8.07 1.32 7.05
N LEU A 70 -8.44 0.30 6.25
CA LEU A 70 -9.76 -0.30 6.29
C LEU A 70 -10.00 -1.14 7.54
N SER A 71 -8.94 -1.67 8.16
CA SER A 71 -9.06 -2.50 9.36
C SER A 71 -9.55 -1.71 10.58
N TYR A 72 -9.35 -0.40 10.61
CA TYR A 72 -9.78 0.43 11.73
C TYR A 72 -11.28 0.69 11.74
N ARG A 73 -11.87 0.87 10.58
CA ARG A 73 -13.32 1.03 10.41
C ARG A 73 -13.70 0.95 8.93
N PRO A 74 -14.99 0.72 8.62
CA PRO A 74 -15.45 0.83 7.23
C PRO A 74 -15.19 2.23 6.68
N ARG A 75 -14.86 2.29 5.40
CA ARG A 75 -14.57 3.55 4.71
C ARG A 75 -15.45 3.66 3.47
N SER A 76 -15.84 4.89 3.12
CA SER A 76 -16.51 5.15 1.85
C SER A 76 -15.49 5.10 0.71
N GLU A 77 -15.99 4.93 -0.51
CA GLU A 77 -15.13 4.97 -1.70
C GLU A 77 -14.39 6.30 -1.79
N LYS A 78 -15.07 7.41 -1.45
CA LYS A 78 -14.45 8.73 -1.45
C LYS A 78 -13.29 8.84 -0.47
N GLU A 79 -13.46 8.32 0.75
CA GLU A 79 -12.40 8.32 1.74
C GLU A 79 -11.17 7.53 1.27
N ILE A 80 -11.41 6.41 0.60
CA ILE A 80 -10.35 5.57 0.07
C ILE A 80 -9.64 6.29 -1.08
N CYS A 81 -10.37 6.93 -1.97
CA CYS A 81 -9.79 7.72 -3.05
C CYS A 81 -8.94 8.87 -2.52
N ASP A 82 -9.43 9.58 -1.49
CA ASP A 82 -8.69 10.66 -0.86
C ASP A 82 -7.41 10.15 -0.21
N TYR A 83 -7.49 9.00 0.45
CA TYR A 83 -6.32 8.37 1.08
C TYR A 83 -5.28 7.98 0.04
N LEU A 84 -5.70 7.34 -1.06
CA LEU A 84 -4.80 6.96 -2.15
C LEU A 84 -4.23 8.17 -2.89
N GLY A 85 -4.97 9.27 -2.92
CA GLY A 85 -4.52 10.51 -3.53
C GLY A 85 -3.29 11.12 -2.85
N LYS A 86 -3.05 10.77 -1.60
CA LYS A 86 -1.87 11.21 -0.85
C LYS A 86 -0.63 10.37 -1.12
N LYS A 87 -0.79 9.27 -1.86
CA LYS A 87 0.30 8.36 -2.22
C LYS A 87 0.82 8.71 -3.61
N GLU A 88 2.09 8.41 -3.85
CA GLU A 88 2.69 8.62 -5.17
C GLU A 88 2.32 7.46 -6.11
N LEU A 89 1.05 7.43 -6.52
CA LEU A 89 0.52 6.39 -7.38
C LEU A 89 -0.01 7.00 -8.66
N ARG A 90 0.13 6.26 -9.75
CA ARG A 90 -0.49 6.62 -11.02
C ARG A 90 -1.98 6.35 -10.95
N ASP A 91 -2.77 7.06 -11.76
CA ASP A 91 -4.21 6.88 -11.78
C ASP A 91 -4.61 5.44 -12.09
N GLU A 92 -3.89 4.78 -12.98
CA GLU A 92 -4.12 3.38 -13.31
C GLU A 92 -3.91 2.45 -12.12
N GLU A 93 -2.88 2.74 -11.31
CA GLU A 93 -2.57 1.98 -10.11
C GLU A 93 -3.67 2.16 -9.06
N LYS A 94 -4.15 3.39 -8.89
CA LYS A 94 -5.25 3.68 -7.97
C LYS A 94 -6.51 2.94 -8.39
N LYS A 95 -6.83 2.93 -9.70
CA LYS A 95 -7.99 2.22 -10.22
C LYS A 95 -7.90 0.73 -9.97
N LYS A 96 -6.72 0.13 -10.12
CA LYS A 96 -6.50 -1.29 -9.85
C LYS A 96 -6.76 -1.62 -8.39
N ILE A 97 -6.26 -0.79 -7.48
CA ILE A 97 -6.44 -0.99 -6.04
C ILE A 97 -7.93 -0.91 -5.70
N ILE A 98 -8.61 0.13 -6.17
CA ILE A 98 -10.03 0.33 -5.90
C ILE A 98 -10.86 -0.82 -6.48
N GLY A 99 -10.57 -1.24 -7.71
CA GLY A 99 -11.24 -2.36 -8.35
C GLY A 99 -11.11 -3.65 -7.56
N ARG A 100 -9.91 -3.93 -7.09
CA ARG A 100 -9.65 -5.11 -6.28
C ARG A 100 -10.39 -5.07 -4.94
N LEU A 101 -10.41 -3.89 -4.29
CA LEU A 101 -11.14 -3.72 -3.04
C LEU A 101 -12.64 -3.93 -3.23
N LYS A 102 -13.19 -3.49 -4.36
CA LYS A 102 -14.60 -3.73 -4.69
C LYS A 102 -14.89 -5.21 -4.90
N GLU A 103 -14.00 -5.93 -5.61
CA GLU A 103 -14.11 -7.37 -5.81
C GLU A 103 -14.07 -8.13 -4.49
N GLU A 104 -13.23 -7.69 -3.56
CA GLU A 104 -13.11 -8.29 -2.23
C GLU A 104 -14.19 -7.82 -1.27
N LYS A 105 -15.10 -6.95 -1.72
CA LYS A 105 -16.19 -6.37 -0.92
C LYS A 105 -15.70 -5.57 0.27
N LEU A 106 -14.52 -4.99 0.16
CA LEU A 106 -13.94 -4.13 1.19
C LEU A 106 -14.37 -2.68 1.04
N ILE A 107 -14.89 -2.31 -0.13
CA ILE A 107 -15.55 -1.02 -0.35
C ILE A 107 -17.04 -1.29 -0.44
N ASP A 108 -17.77 -0.86 0.56
CA ASP A 108 -19.22 -1.01 0.62
C ASP A 108 -19.78 0.24 1.27
N ASP A 109 -20.35 1.13 0.45
CA ASP A 109 -20.92 2.39 0.94
C ASP A 109 -22.11 2.17 1.85
N LEU A 110 -22.84 1.07 1.67
CA LEU A 110 -23.94 0.73 2.54
C LEU A 110 -23.44 0.35 3.94
N GLU A 111 -22.39 -0.46 4.01
CA GLU A 111 -21.78 -0.83 5.28
C GLU A 111 -21.20 0.40 5.98
N PHE A 112 -20.55 1.27 5.23
CA PHE A 112 -20.06 2.54 5.75
C PHE A 112 -21.21 3.37 6.33
N ALA A 113 -22.33 3.45 5.62
CA ALA A 113 -23.49 4.21 6.08
C ALA A 113 -24.05 3.63 7.38
N ARG A 114 -24.12 2.30 7.49
CA ARG A 114 -24.56 1.63 8.73
C ARG A 114 -23.62 1.98 9.89
N TRP A 115 -22.34 1.86 9.68
CA TRP A 115 -21.34 2.19 10.69
C TRP A 115 -21.47 3.65 11.13
N PHE A 116 -21.62 4.55 10.16
CA PHE A 116 -21.77 5.98 10.43
C PHE A 116 -22.99 6.26 11.28
N LEU A 117 -24.11 5.62 10.98
CA LEU A 117 -25.34 5.76 11.76
C LEU A 117 -25.19 5.22 13.18
N GLU A 118 -24.49 4.12 13.35
CA GLU A 118 -24.21 3.55 14.67
C GLU A 118 -23.37 4.52 15.51
N GLN A 119 -22.33 5.10 14.92
CA GLN A 119 -21.50 6.10 15.58
C GLN A 119 -22.31 7.34 15.95
N ARG A 120 -23.20 7.76 15.07
CA ARG A 120 -24.08 8.88 15.31
C ARG A 120 -24.98 8.64 16.51
N GLN A 121 -25.51 7.44 16.66
CA GLN A 121 -26.34 7.08 17.80
C GLN A 121 -25.53 7.04 19.10
N THR A 122 -24.33 6.51 19.02
CA THR A 122 -23.43 6.39 20.19
C THR A 122 -22.99 7.77 20.70
N PHE A 123 -22.69 8.68 19.79
CA PHE A 123 -22.20 10.01 20.15
C PHE A 123 -23.25 11.10 20.05
N ARG A 124 -24.51 10.72 20.19
CA ARG A 124 -25.63 11.62 20.02
C ARG A 124 -25.59 12.92 20.88
N PRO A 125 -25.16 12.90 22.15
CA PRO A 125 -25.03 14.14 22.92
C PRO A 125 -24.08 15.16 22.33
N LYS A 126 -23.13 14.69 21.51
CA LYS A 126 -22.17 15.52 20.80
C LYS A 126 -22.52 15.62 19.32
N GLY A 127 -23.66 15.07 18.94
CA GLY A 127 -23.94 14.63 17.59
C GLY A 127 -23.86 15.66 16.49
N SER A 128 -24.52 16.80 16.62
CA SER A 128 -24.58 17.73 15.49
C SER A 128 -23.23 18.33 15.14
N TYR A 129 -22.39 18.60 16.14
CA TYR A 129 -21.05 19.12 15.90
C TYR A 129 -20.10 18.05 15.35
N ALA A 130 -20.11 16.89 15.97
CA ALA A 130 -19.25 15.78 15.53
C ALA A 130 -19.59 15.33 14.11
N LEU A 131 -20.87 15.32 13.75
CA LEU A 131 -21.32 14.93 12.42
C LEU A 131 -20.85 15.88 11.31
N ARG A 132 -20.71 17.15 11.61
CA ARG A 132 -20.22 18.12 10.63
C ARG A 132 -18.76 17.92 10.28
N GLN A 133 -18.01 17.29 11.15
CA GLN A 133 -16.58 17.02 10.94
C GLN A 133 -16.32 15.69 10.25
N GLU A 134 -17.30 14.86 10.20
CA GLU A 134 -17.24 13.62 9.48
C GLU A 134 -17.66 13.76 8.03
#